data_d8ba7f7a9ace57ec2eed66a0597d2b42
#
_entry.id   d8ba7f7a9ace57ec2eed66a0597d2b42
#
_cell.length_a   1.000
_cell.length_b   1.000
_cell.length_c   1.000
_cell.angle_alpha   90.00
_cell.angle_beta   90.00
_cell.angle_gamma   90.00
#
_symmetry.space_group_name_H-M   'P 1'
#
loop_
_entity.id
_entity.type
_entity.pdbx_description
1 polymer ?
#
loop_
_entity_poly.entity_id
_entity_poly.type
_entity_poly.pdbx_seq_one_letter_code
_entity_poly.pdbx_strand_id
1 'polypeptide(L)'
;MPTPRTLHLLDSIARITHDMANQVVVTGSHGGTSAAGFVLALTEKPHAVFFNDAGIGKDEAGIAALSLLQAVGVIAAVYAHTSARIGDANDGLNHGVITRGNGLAQALGIAPSQSVREGVQRLL
;
A
#
# COMPACT_ATOMS: atom_id res chain seq x y z
N MET A 1 -13.64 -23.00 -3.29
CA MET A 1 -12.27 -22.53 -2.96
C MET A 1 -12.15 -21.06 -3.27
N PRO A 2 -11.71 -20.24 -2.33
CA PRO A 2 -11.45 -18.85 -2.67
C PRO A 2 -10.30 -18.78 -3.67
N THR A 3 -10.40 -17.83 -4.61
CA THR A 3 -9.34 -17.56 -5.56
C THR A 3 -8.12 -17.03 -4.80
N PRO A 4 -6.91 -17.59 -5.01
CA PRO A 4 -5.72 -17.06 -4.37
C PRO A 4 -5.51 -15.59 -4.75
N ARG A 5 -5.11 -14.78 -3.79
CA ARG A 5 -4.69 -13.41 -4.07
C ARG A 5 -3.33 -13.42 -4.71
N THR A 6 -3.15 -12.53 -5.68
CA THR A 6 -1.86 -12.33 -6.33
C THR A 6 -1.31 -10.94 -5.99
N LEU A 7 -0.02 -10.77 -6.19
CA LEU A 7 0.68 -9.52 -5.97
C LEU A 7 0.84 -8.79 -7.29
N HIS A 8 0.52 -7.50 -7.28
CA HIS A 8 0.73 -6.60 -8.42
C HIS A 8 1.72 -5.51 -8.02
N LEU A 9 2.69 -5.25 -8.87
CA LEU A 9 3.70 -4.21 -8.67
C LEU A 9 3.43 -3.06 -9.64
N LEU A 10 3.09 -1.90 -9.11
CA LEU A 10 2.76 -0.71 -9.89
C LEU A 10 3.70 0.43 -9.51
N ASP A 11 4.59 0.83 -10.40
CA ASP A 11 5.45 1.98 -10.14
C ASP A 11 4.65 3.22 -9.81
N SER A 12 3.50 3.39 -10.48
CA SER A 12 2.54 4.44 -10.16
C SER A 12 1.17 3.82 -9.86
N ILE A 13 0.52 4.29 -8.80
CA ILE A 13 -0.82 3.85 -8.44
C ILE A 13 -1.87 4.25 -9.50
N ALA A 14 -1.55 5.24 -10.33
CA ALA A 14 -2.42 5.64 -11.44
C ALA A 14 -2.69 4.50 -12.43
N ARG A 15 -1.87 3.45 -12.41
CA ARG A 15 -2.04 2.27 -13.27
C ARG A 15 -2.98 1.21 -12.68
N ILE A 16 -3.53 1.45 -11.49
CA ILE A 16 -4.44 0.49 -10.87
C ILE A 16 -5.70 0.31 -11.72
N THR A 17 -6.17 -0.94 -11.83
CA THR A 17 -7.36 -1.27 -12.61
C THR A 17 -8.31 -2.16 -11.81
N HIS A 18 -9.53 -2.33 -12.31
CA HIS A 18 -10.54 -3.21 -11.70
C HIS A 18 -10.09 -4.68 -11.66
N ASP A 19 -9.17 -5.09 -12.52
CA ASP A 19 -8.61 -6.45 -12.51
C ASP A 19 -7.87 -6.77 -11.22
N MET A 20 -7.50 -5.74 -10.47
CA MET A 20 -6.79 -5.89 -9.20
C MET A 20 -7.73 -5.92 -7.99
N ALA A 21 -9.03 -6.05 -8.23
CA ALA A 21 -10.02 -6.18 -7.17
C ALA A 21 -9.67 -7.36 -6.26
N ASN A 22 -9.72 -7.14 -4.94
CA ASN A 22 -9.39 -8.13 -3.93
C ASN A 22 -7.95 -8.67 -4.00
N GLN A 23 -7.06 -7.99 -4.70
CA GLN A 23 -5.65 -8.36 -4.85
C GLN A 23 -4.74 -7.49 -3.98
N VAL A 24 -3.47 -7.86 -3.86
CA VAL A 24 -2.47 -7.12 -3.10
C VAL A 24 -1.63 -6.30 -4.07
N VAL A 25 -1.47 -5.02 -3.78
CA VAL A 25 -0.71 -4.08 -4.63
C VAL A 25 0.44 -3.46 -3.83
N VAL A 26 1.62 -3.48 -4.40
CA VAL A 26 2.76 -2.67 -3.93
C VAL A 26 3.01 -1.62 -4.99
N THR A 27 2.96 -0.35 -4.60
CA THR A 27 3.19 0.75 -5.52
C THR A 27 4.39 1.59 -5.11
N GLY A 28 5.06 2.19 -6.09
CA GLY A 28 6.10 3.18 -5.86
C GLY A 28 5.57 4.57 -5.53
N SER A 29 4.26 4.80 -5.69
CA SER A 29 3.63 6.08 -5.36
C SER A 29 3.67 6.35 -3.86
N HIS A 30 3.76 7.63 -3.48
CA HIS A 30 3.61 8.02 -2.08
C HIS A 30 2.15 7.88 -1.63
N GLY A 31 1.95 7.62 -0.34
CA GLY A 31 0.64 7.39 0.26
C GLY A 31 -0.16 8.66 0.55
N GLY A 32 -0.23 9.58 -0.41
CA GLY A 32 -0.92 10.84 -0.25
C GLY A 32 -2.38 10.80 -0.69
N THR A 33 -3.05 11.93 -0.60
CA THR A 33 -4.47 12.08 -0.96
C THR A 33 -4.71 11.76 -2.44
N SER A 34 -3.82 12.21 -3.32
CA SER A 34 -3.93 11.95 -4.77
C SER A 34 -3.84 10.46 -5.07
N ALA A 35 -2.88 9.77 -4.45
CA ALA A 35 -2.73 8.32 -4.61
C ALA A 35 -3.96 7.57 -4.12
N ALA A 36 -4.48 7.95 -2.95
CA ALA A 36 -5.72 7.36 -2.43
C ALA A 36 -6.88 7.55 -3.41
N GLY A 37 -6.95 8.69 -4.08
CA GLY A 37 -7.99 9.01 -5.04
C GLY A 37 -8.11 7.98 -6.16
N PHE A 38 -7.00 7.45 -6.66
CA PHE A 38 -7.02 6.42 -7.69
C PHE A 38 -7.67 5.13 -7.19
N VAL A 39 -7.40 4.76 -5.93
CA VAL A 39 -8.00 3.56 -5.33
C VAL A 39 -9.49 3.81 -5.03
N LEU A 40 -9.83 4.97 -4.49
CA LEU A 40 -11.20 5.33 -4.14
C LEU A 40 -12.11 5.40 -5.37
N ALA A 41 -11.56 5.73 -6.53
CA ALA A 41 -12.31 5.80 -7.78
C ALA A 41 -12.75 4.44 -8.31
N LEU A 42 -12.13 3.35 -7.85
CA LEU A 42 -12.50 2.01 -8.28
C LEU A 42 -13.80 1.57 -7.61
N THR A 43 -14.70 0.98 -8.38
CA THR A 43 -15.93 0.38 -7.85
C THR A 43 -15.59 -0.82 -6.99
N GLU A 44 -14.71 -1.70 -7.48
CA GLU A 44 -14.20 -2.85 -6.74
C GLU A 44 -12.74 -2.59 -6.39
N LYS A 45 -12.46 -2.54 -5.09
CA LYS A 45 -11.17 -2.10 -4.58
C LYS A 45 -10.20 -3.26 -4.34
N PRO A 46 -8.89 -3.00 -4.35
CA PRO A 46 -7.91 -4.01 -3.97
C PRO A 46 -8.11 -4.41 -2.51
N HIS A 47 -7.54 -5.54 -2.14
CA HIS A 47 -7.55 -6.01 -0.75
C HIS A 47 -6.60 -5.18 0.12
N ALA A 48 -5.41 -4.89 -0.41
CA ALA A 48 -4.39 -4.15 0.30
C ALA A 48 -3.49 -3.38 -0.66
N VAL A 49 -2.98 -2.23 -0.21
CA VAL A 49 -2.03 -1.42 -0.96
C VAL A 49 -0.90 -0.95 -0.04
N PHE A 50 0.35 -1.12 -0.51
CA PHE A 50 1.54 -0.61 0.17
C PHE A 50 2.10 0.56 -0.63
N PHE A 51 2.29 1.72 0.02
CA PHE A 51 2.79 2.95 -0.60
C PHE A 51 4.15 3.33 -0.02
N ASN A 52 4.89 4.19 -0.72
CA ASN A 52 6.07 4.86 -0.16
C ASN A 52 5.61 5.99 0.77
N ASP A 53 6.24 6.17 1.93
CA ASP A 53 5.84 7.21 2.87
C ASP A 53 6.32 8.62 2.48
N ALA A 54 7.18 8.71 1.48
CA ALA A 54 7.75 9.98 1.00
C ALA A 54 8.34 10.84 2.12
N GLY A 55 8.82 10.19 3.20
CA GLY A 55 9.32 10.89 4.39
C GLY A 55 8.22 11.48 5.25
N ILE A 56 6.95 11.08 5.01
CA ILE A 56 5.72 11.56 5.65
C ILE A 56 5.41 13.03 5.28
N GLY A 57 6.37 13.94 5.45
CA GLY A 57 6.22 15.33 5.05
C GLY A 57 5.34 16.17 5.97
N LYS A 58 5.07 17.40 5.54
CA LYS A 58 4.26 18.36 6.28
C LYS A 58 2.81 17.85 6.39
N ASP A 59 2.23 18.01 7.56
CA ASP A 59 0.85 17.60 7.86
C ASP A 59 0.58 16.12 7.56
N GLU A 60 1.64 15.29 7.61
CA GLU A 60 1.57 13.86 7.33
C GLU A 60 1.03 13.55 5.92
N ALA A 61 1.30 14.44 4.96
CA ALA A 61 0.77 14.32 3.60
C ALA A 61 1.17 13.01 2.90
N GLY A 62 2.35 12.46 3.23
CA GLY A 62 2.84 11.22 2.62
C GLY A 62 2.11 9.96 3.09
N ILE A 63 1.27 10.06 4.12
CA ILE A 63 0.55 8.90 4.68
C ILE A 63 -0.97 9.11 4.77
N ALA A 64 -1.48 10.17 4.13
CA ALA A 64 -2.91 10.50 4.18
C ALA A 64 -3.80 9.35 3.67
N ALA A 65 -3.30 8.53 2.74
CA ALA A 65 -4.03 7.39 2.20
C ALA A 65 -4.43 6.37 3.26
N LEU A 66 -3.67 6.25 4.35
CA LEU A 66 -3.96 5.25 5.39
C LEU A 66 -5.37 5.40 5.97
N SER A 67 -5.72 6.61 6.39
CA SER A 67 -7.05 6.85 6.95
C SER A 67 -8.14 6.84 5.88
N LEU A 68 -7.86 7.38 4.69
CA LEU A 68 -8.82 7.40 3.61
C LEU A 68 -9.21 6.01 3.14
N LEU A 69 -8.25 5.09 3.06
CA LEU A 69 -8.51 3.71 2.67
C LEU A 69 -9.11 2.89 3.81
N GLN A 70 -8.78 3.21 5.06
CA GLN A 70 -9.42 2.61 6.23
C GLN A 70 -10.93 2.78 6.17
N ALA A 71 -11.38 3.96 5.79
CA ALA A 71 -12.80 4.29 5.75
C ALA A 71 -13.59 3.45 4.74
N VAL A 72 -12.92 2.90 3.73
CA VAL A 72 -13.57 2.07 2.70
C VAL A 72 -13.17 0.59 2.79
N GLY A 73 -12.53 0.18 3.89
CA GLY A 73 -12.23 -1.22 4.14
C GLY A 73 -11.01 -1.76 3.41
N VAL A 74 -10.13 -0.90 2.91
CA VAL A 74 -8.90 -1.32 2.23
C VAL A 74 -7.74 -1.31 3.21
N ILE A 75 -7.02 -2.43 3.30
CA ILE A 75 -5.81 -2.55 4.11
C ILE A 75 -4.73 -1.69 3.46
N ALA A 76 -4.06 -0.84 4.22
CA ALA A 76 -3.02 0.02 3.68
C ALA A 76 -1.86 0.17 4.66
N ALA A 77 -0.66 0.22 4.11
CA ALA A 77 0.56 0.46 4.86
C ALA A 77 1.51 1.30 4.00
N VAL A 78 2.47 1.92 4.65
CA VAL A 78 3.51 2.68 3.97
C VAL A 78 4.89 2.17 4.41
N TYR A 79 5.85 2.25 3.50
CA TYR A 79 7.24 1.89 3.77
C TYR A 79 8.13 3.12 3.65
N ALA A 80 9.26 3.09 4.36
CA ALA A 80 10.16 4.24 4.48
C ALA A 80 10.77 4.61 3.12
N HIS A 81 10.75 5.91 2.81
CA HIS A 81 11.39 6.45 1.60
C HIS A 81 12.90 6.21 1.60
N THR A 82 13.52 6.06 2.78
CA THR A 82 14.95 5.76 2.92
C THR A 82 15.27 4.30 2.66
N SER A 83 14.27 3.41 2.67
CA SER A 83 14.46 1.98 2.44
C SER A 83 14.26 1.59 0.98
N ALA A 84 13.49 2.37 0.21
CA ALA A 84 13.18 2.06 -1.18
C ALA A 84 12.89 3.34 -1.95
N ARG A 85 13.19 3.31 -3.25
CA ARG A 85 12.98 4.48 -4.12
C ARG A 85 11.51 4.73 -4.36
N ILE A 86 11.11 5.99 -4.25
CA ILE A 86 9.79 6.41 -4.69
C ILE A 86 9.67 6.18 -6.21
N GLY A 87 8.51 5.73 -6.65
CA GLY A 87 8.29 5.44 -8.07
C GLY A 87 8.80 4.09 -8.55
N ASP A 88 9.27 3.23 -7.65
CA ASP A 88 9.82 1.92 -7.98
C ASP A 88 9.21 0.83 -7.08
N ALA A 89 8.20 0.14 -7.60
CA ALA A 89 7.48 -0.88 -6.86
C ALA A 89 8.35 -2.12 -6.56
N ASN A 90 9.24 -2.48 -7.47
CA ASN A 90 10.16 -3.60 -7.24
C ASN A 90 11.09 -3.31 -6.07
N ASP A 91 11.63 -2.10 -6.00
CA ASP A 91 12.48 -1.70 -4.88
C ASP A 91 11.67 -1.69 -3.58
N GLY A 92 10.43 -1.21 -3.63
CA GLY A 92 9.51 -1.25 -2.48
C GLY A 92 9.31 -2.66 -1.95
N LEU A 93 9.06 -3.63 -2.82
CA LEU A 93 8.86 -5.02 -2.43
C LEU A 93 10.16 -5.64 -1.87
N ASN A 94 11.29 -5.40 -2.53
CA ASN A 94 12.54 -6.08 -2.21
C ASN A 94 13.29 -5.47 -1.02
N HIS A 95 13.15 -4.18 -0.79
CA HIS A 95 13.93 -3.45 0.22
C HIS A 95 13.10 -2.61 1.18
N GLY A 96 11.81 -2.38 0.89
CA GLY A 96 10.96 -1.54 1.70
C GLY A 96 10.81 -2.04 3.14
N VAL A 97 10.86 -1.11 4.08
CA VAL A 97 10.64 -1.37 5.50
C VAL A 97 9.41 -0.60 5.94
N ILE A 98 8.40 -1.30 6.43
CA ILE A 98 7.14 -0.71 6.85
C ILE A 98 7.37 0.26 8.01
N THR A 99 6.79 1.45 7.90
CA THR A 99 6.84 2.46 8.96
C THR A 99 5.49 2.65 9.65
N ARG A 100 4.40 2.51 8.91
CA ARG A 100 3.04 2.60 9.47
C ARG A 100 2.06 1.76 8.67
N GLY A 101 0.99 1.31 9.36
CA GLY A 101 -0.17 0.70 8.73
C GLY A 101 -1.44 1.33 9.28
N ASN A 102 -2.55 1.27 8.52
CA ASN A 102 -3.84 1.67 9.05
C ASN A 102 -4.35 0.60 10.05
N GLY A 103 -5.50 0.85 10.68
CA GLY A 103 -6.04 -0.08 11.69
C GLY A 103 -6.29 -1.48 11.16
N LEU A 104 -6.73 -1.59 9.90
CA LEU A 104 -6.94 -2.89 9.26
C LEU A 104 -5.63 -3.66 9.11
N ALA A 105 -4.56 -2.98 8.72
CA ALA A 105 -3.24 -3.60 8.61
C ALA A 105 -2.73 -4.06 9.98
N GLN A 106 -2.86 -3.21 10.99
CA GLN A 106 -2.43 -3.52 12.35
C GLN A 106 -3.17 -4.75 12.91
N ALA A 107 -4.45 -4.86 12.63
CA ALA A 107 -5.26 -6.00 13.09
C ALA A 107 -4.77 -7.34 12.51
N LEU A 108 -4.10 -7.33 11.37
CA LEU A 108 -3.53 -8.51 10.73
C LEU A 108 -2.06 -8.75 11.09
N GLY A 109 -1.51 -7.94 12.00
CA GLY A 109 -0.13 -8.09 12.43
C GLY A 109 0.89 -7.43 11.50
N ILE A 110 0.46 -6.57 10.60
CA ILE A 110 1.35 -5.77 9.76
C ILE A 110 1.82 -4.59 10.61
N ALA A 111 3.11 -4.52 10.88
CA ALA A 111 3.66 -3.62 11.88
C ALA A 111 4.93 -2.92 11.40
N PRO A 112 5.27 -1.77 12.02
CA PRO A 112 6.53 -1.09 11.72
C PRO A 112 7.73 -2.03 11.91
N SER A 113 8.78 -1.78 11.15
CA SER A 113 10.03 -2.55 11.11
C SER A 113 9.97 -3.88 10.38
N GLN A 114 8.79 -4.35 9.99
CA GLN A 114 8.67 -5.50 9.09
C GLN A 114 9.03 -5.08 7.68
N SER A 115 9.53 -6.03 6.87
CA SER A 115 9.70 -5.78 5.45
C SER A 115 8.34 -5.75 4.74
N VAL A 116 8.28 -5.03 3.62
CA VAL A 116 7.08 -5.05 2.76
C VAL A 116 6.77 -6.48 2.34
N ARG A 117 7.80 -7.26 2.00
CA ARG A 117 7.63 -8.67 1.62
C ARG A 117 6.93 -9.49 2.71
N GLU A 118 7.33 -9.32 3.96
CA GLU A 118 6.65 -9.99 5.09
C GLU A 118 5.19 -9.57 5.18
N GLY A 119 4.90 -8.28 5.04
CA GLY A 119 3.52 -7.79 5.05
C GLY A 119 2.68 -8.37 3.93
N VAL A 120 3.25 -8.44 2.72
CA VAL A 120 2.59 -9.05 1.56
C VAL A 120 2.28 -10.53 1.82
N GLN A 121 3.23 -11.27 2.36
CA GLN A 121 3.05 -12.70 2.64
C GLN A 121 1.89 -12.98 3.61
N ARG A 122 1.63 -12.07 4.54
CA ARG A 122 0.51 -12.19 5.47
C ARG A 122 -0.85 -12.07 4.77
N LEU A 123 -0.88 -11.52 3.57
CA LEU A 123 -2.10 -11.19 2.83
C LEU A 123 -2.37 -12.12 1.65
N LEU A 124 -1.37 -12.88 1.23
CA LEU A 124 -1.50 -13.86 0.13
C LEU A 124 -1.90 -15.28 0.63
#